data_63e1fe64e49ce3c01f083a5e906bea56
#
_entry.id   63e1fe64e49ce3c01f083a5e906bea56
#
_cell.length_a   1.000
_cell.length_b   1.000
_cell.length_c   1.000
_cell.angle_alpha   90.00
_cell.angle_beta   90.00
_cell.angle_gamma   90.00
#
_symmetry.space_group_name_H-M   'P 1'
#
loop_
_entity.id
_entity.type
_entity.pdbx_description
1 polymer ?
#
loop_
_entity_poly.entity_id
_entity_poly.type
_entity_poly.pdbx_seq_one_letter_code
_entity_poly.pdbx_strand_id
1 'polypeptide(L)'
;IDQWDGYINATGTGVGNIEYTGRTVSVRNNFQSSGYTGASRKNAFYFGGKDAYVTVNNIELQPGQTTFQLSFGCCKFEGDFDTSSNIKVYISGDGSSMKPLTYNRSATNSWALATALFSIQNTVPKTLSIMFVADENNIRMDDIKLVTSNQPTEQIFDFSGINYLCAETPKTVKANDNYKYVTHFAETLTSQKHVRNYTACYDTYRHNPMWVAYPVHQCYHEKGFGRTNPDPWRPDPKFSASEQSIIYPSDWSNWPWTANGNEPTDSYYYWTPYNNRNFTKGHLLRSADRGGAESEMNIQTFYPTNIAPEAYLYEEHWSKVEELLSDTWECSDTTYVVTGCYYADNSYKTYDASNWGNQSALSKECIIPTARYKVILRT
;
A
#
# COMPACT_ATOMS: atom_id res chain seq x y z
N ILE A 1 5.02 9.56 -15.51
CA ILE A 1 4.76 10.89 -14.89
C ILE A 1 4.19 11.86 -15.92
N ASP A 2 4.61 11.83 -17.16
CA ASP A 2 4.05 12.68 -18.24
C ASP A 2 2.53 12.46 -18.48
N GLN A 3 1.95 11.43 -17.88
CA GLN A 3 0.53 11.08 -17.99
C GLN A 3 -0.29 11.46 -16.75
N TRP A 4 0.34 12.04 -15.74
CA TRP A 4 -0.36 12.46 -14.53
C TRP A 4 -1.07 13.77 -14.77
N ASP A 5 -2.38 13.68 -14.77
CA ASP A 5 -3.26 14.82 -14.95
C ASP A 5 -4.05 15.10 -13.67
N GLY A 6 -3.92 16.30 -13.13
CA GLY A 6 -4.72 16.74 -12.01
C GLY A 6 -4.07 16.63 -10.63
N TYR A 7 -4.86 16.94 -9.61
CA TYR A 7 -4.47 16.80 -8.19
C TYR A 7 -4.49 15.34 -7.78
N ILE A 8 -3.49 14.96 -7.05
CA ILE A 8 -3.30 13.60 -6.66
C ILE A 8 -3.62 13.46 -5.18
N ASN A 9 -4.55 12.61 -5.03
CA ASN A 9 -4.39 11.22 -4.60
C ASN A 9 -4.23 10.24 -5.81
N ALA A 10 -3.28 10.43 -6.69
CA ALA A 10 -3.14 9.59 -7.85
C ALA A 10 -1.99 8.62 -7.67
N THR A 11 -2.22 7.43 -8.12
CA THR A 11 -1.20 6.43 -8.37
C THR A 11 -0.78 6.55 -9.83
N GLY A 12 0.52 6.69 -10.08
CA GLY A 12 1.10 6.60 -11.40
C GLY A 12 2.00 5.38 -11.47
N THR A 13 2.14 4.80 -12.65
CA THR A 13 3.09 3.73 -12.89
C THR A 13 4.32 4.26 -13.60
N GLY A 14 5.50 3.88 -13.13
CA GLY A 14 6.77 4.15 -13.80
C GLY A 14 7.18 3.03 -14.74
N VAL A 15 8.44 3.02 -15.13
CA VAL A 15 9.04 1.91 -15.87
C VAL A 15 9.17 0.69 -14.92
N GLY A 16 8.75 -0.47 -15.38
CA GLY A 16 8.72 -1.67 -14.55
C GLY A 16 7.58 -1.64 -13.53
N ASN A 17 7.88 -2.03 -12.29
CA ASN A 17 6.93 -2.09 -11.18
C ASN A 17 6.92 -0.81 -10.31
N ILE A 18 7.58 0.26 -10.76
CA ILE A 18 7.63 1.52 -10.02
C ILE A 18 6.23 2.14 -9.92
N GLU A 19 5.83 2.44 -8.70
CA GLU A 19 4.56 3.06 -8.38
C GLU A 19 4.78 4.43 -7.72
N TYR A 20 4.00 5.41 -8.11
CA TYR A 20 3.99 6.73 -7.50
C TYR A 20 2.73 6.90 -6.67
N THR A 21 2.88 7.25 -5.42
CA THR A 21 1.79 7.63 -4.52
C THR A 21 2.05 9.01 -3.98
N GLY A 22 1.01 9.76 -3.68
CA GLY A 22 1.20 11.11 -3.17
C GLY A 22 -0.10 11.74 -2.67
N ARG A 23 0.07 12.82 -1.92
CA ARG A 23 -1.03 13.62 -1.37
C ARG A 23 -0.78 15.10 -1.56
N THR A 24 -1.80 15.83 -1.95
CA THR A 24 -1.76 17.29 -2.17
C THR A 24 -0.65 17.71 -3.13
N VAL A 25 -0.33 16.83 -4.08
CA VAL A 25 0.66 17.05 -5.13
C VAL A 25 -0.04 17.00 -6.48
N SER A 26 0.35 17.88 -7.39
CA SER A 26 -0.13 17.86 -8.78
C SER A 26 1.06 17.91 -9.75
N VAL A 27 0.85 17.42 -10.97
CA VAL A 27 1.83 17.56 -12.05
C VAL A 27 1.44 18.76 -12.88
N ARG A 28 2.37 19.67 -13.09
CA ARG A 28 2.14 20.94 -13.80
C ARG A 28 3.19 21.20 -14.87
N ASN A 29 2.76 21.75 -15.97
CA ASN A 29 3.61 22.14 -17.08
C ASN A 29 4.05 23.61 -17.06
N ASN A 30 3.55 24.40 -16.13
CA ASN A 30 3.99 25.76 -15.88
C ASN A 30 5.16 25.76 -14.90
N PHE A 31 6.13 26.64 -15.11
CA PHE A 31 7.34 26.74 -14.30
C PHE A 31 8.19 25.45 -14.30
N GLN A 32 8.63 25.08 -15.48
CA GLN A 32 9.38 23.86 -15.77
C GLN A 32 10.80 23.90 -15.20
N SER A 33 11.37 22.72 -14.93
CA SER A 33 12.76 22.59 -14.48
C SER A 33 13.75 23.20 -15.47
N SER A 34 14.76 23.90 -14.96
CA SER A 34 15.77 24.58 -15.77
C SER A 34 17.03 24.89 -14.95
N GLY A 35 18.10 25.35 -15.61
CA GLY A 35 19.28 25.90 -14.92
C GLY A 35 20.28 24.89 -14.38
N TYR A 36 20.05 23.58 -14.49
CA TYR A 36 20.99 22.51 -14.13
C TYR A 36 21.09 21.46 -15.24
N THR A 37 22.18 20.71 -15.24
CA THR A 37 22.42 19.65 -16.21
C THR A 37 21.42 18.52 -16.03
N GLY A 38 20.71 18.15 -17.09
CA GLY A 38 19.70 17.10 -17.07
C GLY A 38 18.28 17.56 -16.75
N ALA A 39 18.04 18.88 -16.66
CA ALA A 39 16.69 19.42 -16.53
C ALA A 39 15.82 19.03 -17.73
N SER A 40 14.69 18.37 -17.46
CA SER A 40 13.78 17.84 -18.50
C SER A 40 13.03 18.93 -19.26
N ARG A 41 12.81 20.07 -18.59
CA ARG A 41 12.03 21.21 -19.11
C ARG A 41 10.60 20.80 -19.48
N LYS A 42 10.05 19.85 -18.75
CA LYS A 42 8.69 19.33 -18.94
C LYS A 42 7.84 19.54 -17.69
N ASN A 43 6.92 18.62 -17.43
CA ASN A 43 6.07 18.65 -16.26
C ASN A 43 6.87 18.44 -14.98
N ALA A 44 6.50 19.16 -13.93
CA ALA A 44 7.10 19.05 -12.61
C ALA A 44 6.03 18.78 -11.54
N PHE A 45 6.40 18.13 -10.48
CA PHE A 45 5.57 18.03 -9.28
C PHE A 45 5.42 19.41 -8.64
N TYR A 46 4.21 19.74 -8.26
CA TYR A 46 3.87 20.90 -7.45
C TYR A 46 3.28 20.41 -6.13
N PHE A 47 3.93 20.74 -5.04
CA PHE A 47 3.46 20.47 -3.69
C PHE A 47 2.54 21.60 -3.24
N GLY A 48 1.26 21.27 -3.04
CA GLY A 48 0.20 22.26 -2.81
C GLY A 48 0.11 22.79 -1.38
N GLY A 49 0.96 22.33 -0.47
CA GLY A 49 0.94 22.77 0.92
C GLY A 49 1.94 22.05 1.81
N LYS A 50 1.93 22.41 3.08
CA LYS A 50 2.67 21.70 4.12
C LYS A 50 2.22 20.25 4.20
N ASP A 51 3.17 19.35 4.45
CA ASP A 51 2.98 17.90 4.54
C ASP A 51 2.49 17.25 3.24
N ALA A 52 2.44 17.99 2.12
CA ALA A 52 2.27 17.40 0.80
C ALA A 52 3.44 16.47 0.50
N TYR A 53 3.17 15.29 -0.04
CA TYR A 53 4.24 14.33 -0.32
C TYR A 53 4.03 13.58 -1.63
N VAL A 54 5.14 13.07 -2.17
CA VAL A 54 5.16 12.05 -3.21
C VAL A 54 6.14 10.96 -2.81
N THR A 55 5.74 9.70 -3.02
CA THR A 55 6.58 8.53 -2.79
C THR A 55 6.78 7.78 -4.09
N VAL A 56 8.02 7.43 -4.38
CA VAL A 56 8.41 6.50 -5.44
C VAL A 56 8.60 5.14 -4.81
N ASN A 57 7.73 4.20 -5.10
CA ASN A 57 7.71 2.87 -4.50
C ASN A 57 8.24 1.80 -5.45
N ASN A 58 8.57 0.64 -4.91
CA ASN A 58 8.96 -0.57 -5.64
C ASN A 58 10.17 -0.37 -6.57
N ILE A 59 11.15 0.42 -6.14
CA ILE A 59 12.42 0.55 -6.85
C ILE A 59 13.22 -0.73 -6.62
N GLU A 60 13.25 -1.61 -7.61
CA GLU A 60 13.96 -2.89 -7.51
C GLU A 60 15.48 -2.69 -7.46
N LEU A 61 16.12 -3.33 -6.49
CA LEU A 61 17.58 -3.36 -6.36
C LEU A 61 18.13 -4.69 -6.84
N GLN A 62 19.26 -4.63 -7.56
CA GLN A 62 19.96 -5.82 -7.98
C GLN A 62 20.95 -6.29 -6.89
N PRO A 63 21.22 -7.60 -6.76
CA PRO A 63 22.20 -8.09 -5.84
C PRO A 63 23.56 -7.39 -5.99
N GLY A 64 24.16 -6.98 -4.88
CA GLY A 64 25.46 -6.27 -4.87
C GLY A 64 25.38 -4.75 -5.05
N GLN A 65 24.21 -4.19 -5.32
CA GLN A 65 24.01 -2.74 -5.33
C GLN A 65 23.89 -2.22 -3.89
N THR A 66 24.92 -1.61 -3.39
CA THR A 66 25.00 -1.16 -1.98
C THR A 66 25.15 0.34 -1.81
N THR A 67 25.62 1.05 -2.82
CA THR A 67 25.86 2.50 -2.73
C THR A 67 25.16 3.20 -3.88
N PHE A 68 24.49 4.29 -3.55
CA PHE A 68 23.60 4.99 -4.46
C PHE A 68 23.77 6.50 -4.40
N GLN A 69 23.48 7.12 -5.53
CA GLN A 69 23.29 8.56 -5.64
C GLN A 69 21.84 8.83 -6.07
N LEU A 70 21.11 9.53 -5.22
CA LEU A 70 19.83 10.13 -5.56
C LEU A 70 20.09 11.55 -6.05
N SER A 71 19.44 11.95 -7.14
CA SER A 71 19.39 13.33 -7.59
C SER A 71 17.97 13.72 -7.98
N PHE A 72 17.64 14.99 -7.79
CA PHE A 72 16.35 15.56 -8.20
C PHE A 72 16.48 17.09 -8.35
N GLY A 73 15.77 17.65 -9.28
CA GLY A 73 15.64 19.10 -9.39
C GLY A 73 14.58 19.61 -8.43
N CYS A 74 14.83 20.72 -7.76
CA CYS A 74 13.81 21.36 -6.94
C CYS A 74 13.98 22.88 -6.86
N CYS A 75 12.88 23.58 -6.59
CA CYS A 75 12.87 25.01 -6.34
C CYS A 75 11.71 25.40 -5.41
N LYS A 76 11.78 26.59 -4.89
CA LYS A 76 10.67 27.27 -4.24
C LYS A 76 10.26 28.46 -5.11
N PHE A 77 8.99 28.58 -5.41
CA PHE A 77 8.49 29.62 -6.32
C PHE A 77 8.62 31.02 -5.73
N GLU A 78 8.45 31.11 -4.41
CA GLU A 78 8.57 32.37 -3.66
C GLU A 78 9.42 32.17 -2.40
N GLY A 79 10.33 33.08 -2.14
CA GLY A 79 11.25 33.03 -0.99
C GLY A 79 12.47 32.14 -1.19
N ASP A 80 13.32 32.04 -0.21
CA ASP A 80 14.54 31.26 -0.24
C ASP A 80 14.28 29.77 -0.04
N PHE A 81 15.05 28.95 -0.72
CA PHE A 81 15.00 27.51 -0.54
C PHE A 81 15.94 27.07 0.60
N ASP A 82 15.37 26.48 1.62
CA ASP A 82 16.11 25.87 2.72
C ASP A 82 16.05 24.33 2.61
N THR A 83 17.21 23.71 2.44
CA THR A 83 17.32 22.24 2.33
C THR A 83 16.91 21.49 3.59
N SER A 84 16.94 22.15 4.74
CA SER A 84 16.58 21.51 6.02
C SER A 84 15.07 21.49 6.25
N SER A 85 14.32 22.39 5.62
CA SER A 85 12.91 22.60 5.90
C SER A 85 11.99 22.48 4.69
N ASN A 86 12.41 22.87 3.48
CA ASN A 86 11.47 22.93 2.37
C ASN A 86 11.08 21.57 1.79
N ILE A 87 12.02 20.67 1.59
CA ILE A 87 11.77 19.27 1.21
C ILE A 87 12.55 18.36 2.16
N LYS A 88 11.85 17.44 2.78
CA LYS A 88 12.44 16.35 3.55
C LYS A 88 12.40 15.09 2.71
N VAL A 89 13.51 14.38 2.66
CA VAL A 89 13.62 13.12 1.91
C VAL A 89 13.75 11.97 2.89
N TYR A 90 13.03 10.91 2.62
CA TYR A 90 13.07 9.69 3.42
C TYR A 90 13.24 8.49 2.50
N ILE A 91 13.90 7.45 3.01
CA ILE A 91 14.05 6.17 2.31
C ILE A 91 13.63 5.00 3.19
N SER A 92 13.16 3.95 2.55
CA SER A 92 12.73 2.70 3.19
C SER A 92 13.14 1.51 2.33
N GLY A 93 13.57 0.43 2.94
CA GLY A 93 13.85 -0.84 2.26
C GLY A 93 12.81 -1.90 2.62
N ASP A 94 12.27 -2.62 1.62
CA ASP A 94 11.27 -3.70 1.78
C ASP A 94 10.12 -3.34 2.74
N GLY A 95 9.60 -2.11 2.63
CA GLY A 95 8.54 -1.62 3.49
C GLY A 95 8.95 -1.30 4.94
N SER A 96 10.26 -1.19 5.21
CA SER A 96 10.77 -0.74 6.50
C SER A 96 10.31 0.68 6.84
N SER A 97 10.49 1.11 8.09
CA SER A 97 10.23 2.49 8.48
C SER A 97 11.04 3.47 7.63
N MET A 98 10.41 4.57 7.26
CA MET A 98 11.07 5.66 6.54
C MET A 98 12.17 6.28 7.40
N LYS A 99 13.40 6.32 6.87
CA LYS A 99 14.58 6.91 7.50
C LYS A 99 14.96 8.18 6.76
N PRO A 100 15.26 9.28 7.46
CA PRO A 100 15.60 10.54 6.82
C PRO A 100 16.90 10.41 6.01
N LEU A 101 16.91 10.97 4.81
CA LEU A 101 18.05 11.09 3.92
C LEU A 101 18.38 12.55 3.73
N THR A 102 19.59 12.96 4.11
CA THR A 102 20.06 14.32 3.88
C THR A 102 20.61 14.48 2.47
N TYR A 103 20.44 15.65 1.90
CA TYR A 103 20.93 15.97 0.56
C TYR A 103 21.60 17.34 0.51
N ASN A 104 22.44 17.54 -0.49
CA ASN A 104 23.08 18.82 -0.77
C ASN A 104 22.42 19.49 -1.98
N ARG A 105 22.24 20.78 -1.90
CA ARG A 105 21.74 21.63 -2.95
C ARG A 105 22.32 23.03 -2.81
N SER A 106 22.59 23.70 -3.92
CA SER A 106 23.01 25.10 -3.87
C SER A 106 21.90 25.99 -3.29
N ALA A 107 22.30 26.94 -2.44
CA ALA A 107 21.38 27.91 -1.85
C ALA A 107 20.92 28.94 -2.90
N THR A 108 19.83 28.64 -3.57
CA THR A 108 19.17 29.52 -4.53
C THR A 108 17.67 29.26 -4.51
N ASN A 109 16.86 30.27 -4.70
CA ASN A 109 15.42 30.12 -4.86
C ASN A 109 15.01 29.62 -6.25
N SER A 110 15.92 29.65 -7.22
CA SER A 110 15.72 29.09 -8.55
C SER A 110 15.83 27.56 -8.56
N TRP A 111 15.47 26.94 -9.67
CA TRP A 111 15.73 25.54 -9.90
C TRP A 111 17.21 25.20 -9.71
N ALA A 112 17.49 24.19 -8.94
CA ALA A 112 18.82 23.63 -8.77
C ALA A 112 18.74 22.12 -8.54
N LEU A 113 19.79 21.41 -8.89
CA LEU A 113 19.92 19.98 -8.66
C LEU A 113 20.30 19.73 -7.21
N ALA A 114 19.49 18.92 -6.55
CA ALA A 114 19.78 18.33 -5.26
C ALA A 114 20.44 16.95 -5.44
N THR A 115 21.37 16.60 -4.59
CA THR A 115 22.04 15.30 -4.61
C THR A 115 22.22 14.74 -3.22
N ALA A 116 22.02 13.44 -3.08
CA ALA A 116 22.30 12.68 -1.87
C ALA A 116 23.08 11.41 -2.20
N LEU A 117 24.13 11.12 -1.44
CA LEU A 117 24.83 9.86 -1.48
C LEU A 117 24.48 9.05 -0.24
N PHE A 118 24.20 7.77 -0.43
CA PHE A 118 23.96 6.87 0.70
C PHE A 118 24.40 5.45 0.36
N SER A 119 24.65 4.67 1.39
CA SER A 119 24.92 3.23 1.25
C SER A 119 24.01 2.40 2.13
N ILE A 120 23.83 1.15 1.75
CA ILE A 120 23.08 0.15 2.49
C ILE A 120 24.08 -0.90 2.98
N GLN A 121 24.04 -1.18 4.27
CA GLN A 121 24.88 -2.19 4.90
C GLN A 121 24.08 -3.42 5.34
N ASN A 122 24.77 -4.50 5.63
CA ASN A 122 24.25 -5.79 6.07
C ASN A 122 23.37 -6.47 5.01
N THR A 123 22.09 -6.25 4.99
CA THR A 123 21.19 -6.86 4.02
C THR A 123 20.64 -5.82 3.06
N VAL A 124 20.92 -6.00 1.77
CA VAL A 124 20.33 -5.18 0.71
C VAL A 124 18.87 -5.58 0.55
N PRO A 125 17.91 -4.64 0.68
CA PRO A 125 16.51 -4.92 0.45
C PRO A 125 16.26 -5.24 -1.03
N LYS A 126 15.20 -5.95 -1.33
CA LYS A 126 14.79 -6.19 -2.73
C LYS A 126 14.28 -4.92 -3.40
N THR A 127 13.59 -4.10 -2.62
CA THR A 127 12.99 -2.85 -3.10
C THR A 127 13.30 -1.69 -2.18
N LEU A 128 13.42 -0.50 -2.77
CA LEU A 128 13.44 0.77 -2.05
C LEU A 128 12.17 1.56 -2.32
N SER A 129 11.78 2.37 -1.34
CA SER A 129 10.84 3.47 -1.49
C SER A 129 11.51 4.77 -1.10
N ILE A 130 11.27 5.83 -1.86
CA ILE A 130 11.82 7.18 -1.61
C ILE A 130 10.63 8.13 -1.50
N MET A 131 10.49 8.80 -0.35
CA MET A 131 9.42 9.76 -0.10
C MET A 131 9.99 11.17 0.02
N PHE A 132 9.35 12.10 -0.67
CA PHE A 132 9.64 13.53 -0.63
C PHE A 132 8.46 14.24 0.02
N VAL A 133 8.71 14.96 1.10
CA VAL A 133 7.68 15.68 1.85
C VAL A 133 8.00 17.16 1.85
N ALA A 134 7.07 17.99 1.39
CA ALA A 134 7.20 19.43 1.47
C ALA A 134 6.72 19.94 2.84
N ASP A 135 7.50 20.82 3.44
CA ASP A 135 7.14 21.45 4.73
C ASP A 135 6.46 22.83 4.53
N GLU A 136 6.37 23.27 3.29
CA GLU A 136 5.77 24.54 2.88
C GLU A 136 5.07 24.43 1.53
N ASN A 137 4.30 25.44 1.18
CA ASN A 137 3.70 25.60 -0.16
C ASN A 137 4.72 26.10 -1.19
N ASN A 138 4.30 26.07 -2.45
CA ASN A 138 5.05 26.59 -3.60
C ASN A 138 6.36 25.86 -3.89
N ILE A 139 6.52 24.66 -3.39
CA ILE A 139 7.65 23.78 -3.71
C ILE A 139 7.37 23.04 -5.02
N ARG A 140 8.41 22.90 -5.83
CA ARG A 140 8.39 22.10 -7.06
C ARG A 140 9.55 21.15 -7.09
N MET A 141 9.33 20.01 -7.71
CA MET A 141 10.34 18.97 -7.85
C MET A 141 10.21 18.27 -9.20
N ASP A 142 11.35 17.89 -9.78
CA ASP A 142 11.42 17.22 -11.07
C ASP A 142 12.67 16.32 -11.17
N ASP A 143 12.79 15.58 -12.26
CA ASP A 143 13.99 14.84 -12.65
C ASP A 143 14.57 13.91 -11.57
N ILE A 144 13.69 13.16 -10.88
CA ILE A 144 14.11 12.19 -9.87
C ILE A 144 14.92 11.07 -10.53
N LYS A 145 16.15 10.87 -10.06
CA LYS A 145 17.04 9.83 -10.58
C LYS A 145 17.80 9.15 -9.44
N LEU A 146 17.74 7.82 -9.42
CA LEU A 146 18.54 6.99 -8.54
C LEU A 146 19.50 6.16 -9.40
N VAL A 147 20.78 6.20 -9.08
CA VAL A 147 21.82 5.41 -9.75
C VAL A 147 22.76 4.79 -8.73
N THR A 148 23.43 3.69 -9.08
CA THR A 148 24.53 3.17 -8.30
C THR A 148 25.71 4.13 -8.31
N SER A 149 26.46 4.19 -7.22
CA SER A 149 27.64 5.04 -7.06
C SER A 149 28.77 4.27 -6.44
N ASN A 150 29.99 4.65 -6.77
CA ASN A 150 31.21 4.18 -6.11
C ASN A 150 31.81 5.25 -5.17
N GLN A 151 31.11 6.36 -4.98
CA GLN A 151 31.57 7.43 -4.10
C GLN A 151 31.37 7.05 -2.64
N PRO A 152 32.33 7.34 -1.76
CA PRO A 152 32.17 7.10 -0.33
C PRO A 152 31.06 8.02 0.23
N THR A 153 30.35 7.52 1.23
CA THR A 153 29.28 8.27 1.91
C THR A 153 29.26 7.95 3.40
N GLU A 154 28.92 8.94 4.20
CA GLU A 154 28.71 8.79 5.64
C GLU A 154 27.25 8.43 5.95
N GLN A 155 26.34 8.56 5.00
CA GLN A 155 24.95 8.17 5.18
C GLN A 155 24.80 6.67 4.90
N ILE A 156 24.83 5.90 5.97
CA ILE A 156 24.76 4.44 5.93
C ILE A 156 23.41 4.01 6.52
N PHE A 157 22.65 3.24 5.75
CA PHE A 157 21.36 2.71 6.15
C PHE A 157 21.46 1.21 6.34
N ASP A 158 20.89 0.76 7.43
CA ASP A 158 20.71 -0.66 7.72
C ASP A 158 19.20 -0.95 7.74
N PHE A 159 18.77 -1.77 6.79
CA PHE A 159 17.38 -2.25 6.69
C PHE A 159 17.25 -3.70 7.18
N SER A 160 18.34 -4.31 7.68
CA SER A 160 18.34 -5.68 8.21
C SER A 160 17.77 -5.79 9.63
N GLY A 161 17.65 -4.67 10.33
CA GLY A 161 17.06 -4.63 11.66
C GLY A 161 15.61 -5.11 11.63
N ILE A 162 15.15 -5.71 12.72
CA ILE A 162 13.74 -6.02 12.90
C ILE A 162 12.99 -4.71 12.67
N ASN A 163 12.25 -4.64 11.58
CA ASN A 163 11.35 -3.54 11.36
C ASN A 163 10.19 -3.70 12.32
N TYR A 164 10.25 -3.01 13.45
CA TYR A 164 9.19 -3.07 14.46
C TYR A 164 7.82 -2.72 13.89
N LEU A 165 7.76 -1.94 12.82
CA LEU A 165 6.50 -1.64 12.11
C LEU A 165 6.01 -2.80 11.24
N CYS A 166 6.82 -3.82 10.99
CA CYS A 166 6.50 -4.99 10.18
C CYS A 166 7.05 -6.29 10.82
N ALA A 167 7.20 -6.31 12.15
CA ALA A 167 7.80 -7.44 12.88
C ALA A 167 7.04 -8.75 12.65
N GLU A 168 5.76 -8.66 12.36
CA GLU A 168 4.88 -9.79 12.12
C GLU A 168 4.95 -10.32 10.68
N THR A 169 5.59 -9.62 9.75
CA THR A 169 5.62 -10.07 8.37
C THR A 169 6.34 -11.42 8.24
N PRO A 170 5.66 -12.49 7.83
CA PRO A 170 6.25 -13.82 7.74
C PRO A 170 7.42 -13.86 6.76
N LYS A 171 8.49 -14.56 7.12
CA LYS A 171 9.55 -14.90 6.17
C LYS A 171 9.06 -16.04 5.29
N THR A 172 9.08 -15.83 3.98
CA THR A 172 8.79 -16.92 3.05
C THR A 172 9.96 -17.89 3.01
N VAL A 173 9.73 -19.10 3.48
CA VAL A 173 10.75 -20.16 3.51
C VAL A 173 10.91 -20.82 2.14
N LYS A 174 9.87 -20.81 1.32
CA LYS A 174 9.86 -21.43 -0.01
C LYS A 174 9.29 -20.44 -1.02
N ALA A 175 10.09 -20.15 -2.04
CA ALA A 175 9.61 -19.40 -3.20
C ALA A 175 8.53 -20.20 -3.94
N ASN A 176 7.47 -19.52 -4.38
CA ASN A 176 6.43 -20.06 -5.24
C ASN A 176 6.08 -18.97 -6.26
N ASP A 177 6.16 -19.30 -7.53
CA ASP A 177 5.94 -18.35 -8.62
C ASP A 177 4.52 -17.74 -8.64
N ASN A 178 3.57 -18.44 -7.98
CA ASN A 178 2.20 -17.94 -7.82
C ASN A 178 2.04 -16.94 -6.66
N TYR A 179 3.04 -16.77 -5.80
CA TYR A 179 2.93 -15.87 -4.66
C TYR A 179 3.35 -14.46 -5.05
N LYS A 180 2.40 -13.54 -4.89
CA LYS A 180 2.64 -12.10 -4.99
C LYS A 180 2.54 -11.46 -3.62
N TYR A 181 3.50 -10.59 -3.33
CA TYR A 181 3.51 -9.80 -2.10
C TYR A 181 3.05 -8.39 -2.41
N VAL A 182 2.11 -7.90 -1.64
CA VAL A 182 1.58 -6.55 -1.77
C VAL A 182 1.52 -5.88 -0.42
N THR A 183 1.92 -4.62 -0.37
CA THR A 183 1.76 -3.76 0.81
C THR A 183 0.86 -2.59 0.45
N HIS A 184 -0.17 -2.39 1.25
CA HIS A 184 -1.06 -1.24 1.16
C HIS A 184 -0.70 -0.22 2.23
N PHE A 185 -0.75 1.04 1.84
CA PHE A 185 -0.48 2.18 2.70
C PHE A 185 -1.71 3.07 2.74
N ALA A 186 -1.89 3.75 3.87
CA ALA A 186 -2.96 4.70 4.09
C ALA A 186 -2.54 5.74 5.12
N GLU A 187 -3.43 6.66 5.47
CA GLU A 187 -3.18 7.72 6.42
C GLU A 187 -4.04 7.55 7.67
N THR A 188 -3.41 7.72 8.84
CA THR A 188 -4.13 7.78 10.11
C THR A 188 -4.64 9.19 10.36
N LEU A 189 -5.76 9.31 11.08
CA LEU A 189 -6.37 10.60 11.39
C LEU A 189 -5.44 11.52 12.19
N THR A 190 -4.75 10.98 13.18
CA THR A 190 -3.90 11.76 14.09
C THR A 190 -2.55 12.10 13.50
N SER A 191 -1.91 11.15 12.84
CA SER A 191 -0.55 11.34 12.36
C SER A 191 -0.48 11.88 10.95
N GLN A 192 -1.55 11.73 10.17
CA GLN A 192 -1.62 12.06 8.74
C GLN A 192 -0.39 11.57 7.95
N LYS A 193 0.23 10.49 8.41
CA LYS A 193 1.42 9.91 7.82
C LYS A 193 1.04 8.74 6.93
N HIS A 194 1.79 8.57 5.88
CA HIS A 194 1.73 7.37 5.06
C HIS A 194 2.21 6.18 5.88
N VAL A 195 1.27 5.39 6.39
CA VAL A 195 1.53 4.24 7.24
C VAL A 195 1.14 2.95 6.54
N ARG A 196 1.82 1.87 6.86
CA ARG A 196 1.45 0.56 6.36
C ARG A 196 0.09 0.15 6.93
N ASN A 197 -0.88 -0.06 6.04
CA ASN A 197 -2.18 -0.58 6.41
C ASN A 197 -2.08 -2.10 6.64
N TYR A 198 -1.61 -2.83 5.65
CA TYR A 198 -1.27 -4.25 5.76
C TYR A 198 -0.33 -4.68 4.65
N THR A 199 0.29 -5.85 4.85
CA THR A 199 1.02 -6.59 3.83
C THR A 199 0.37 -7.93 3.62
N ALA A 200 0.14 -8.33 2.38
CA ALA A 200 -0.44 -9.63 2.04
C ALA A 200 0.52 -10.45 1.18
N CYS A 201 0.52 -11.76 1.42
CA CYS A 201 1.00 -12.74 0.46
C CYS A 201 -0.22 -13.36 -0.21
N TYR A 202 -0.37 -13.12 -1.51
CA TYR A 202 -1.49 -13.58 -2.29
C TYR A 202 -1.08 -14.67 -3.26
N ASP A 203 -1.83 -15.77 -3.29
CA ASP A 203 -1.63 -16.88 -4.22
C ASP A 203 -2.52 -16.68 -5.46
N THR A 204 -1.91 -16.32 -6.58
CA THR A 204 -2.60 -16.09 -7.84
C THR A 204 -3.16 -17.36 -8.49
N TYR A 205 -2.71 -18.55 -8.08
CA TYR A 205 -3.30 -19.83 -8.49
C TYR A 205 -4.57 -20.17 -7.70
N ARG A 206 -4.55 -19.95 -6.38
CA ARG A 206 -5.69 -20.18 -5.49
C ARG A 206 -6.69 -19.04 -5.50
N HIS A 207 -6.31 -17.89 -6.01
CA HIS A 207 -7.03 -16.61 -5.96
C HIS A 207 -7.44 -16.25 -4.52
N ASN A 208 -6.51 -16.42 -3.58
CA ASN A 208 -6.71 -16.15 -2.17
C ASN A 208 -5.44 -15.65 -1.48
N PRO A 209 -5.57 -14.87 -0.40
CA PRO A 209 -4.45 -14.59 0.47
C PRO A 209 -3.97 -15.86 1.19
N MET A 210 -2.66 -16.05 1.20
CA MET A 210 -2.02 -17.01 2.07
C MET A 210 -1.96 -16.49 3.51
N TRP A 211 -1.69 -15.20 3.62
CA TRP A 211 -1.72 -14.47 4.89
C TRP A 211 -1.78 -12.95 4.64
N VAL A 212 -2.27 -12.25 5.66
CA VAL A 212 -2.27 -10.79 5.78
C VAL A 212 -1.64 -10.42 7.10
N ALA A 213 -0.62 -9.58 7.08
CA ALA A 213 0.15 -9.10 8.22
C ALA A 213 -0.11 -7.62 8.45
N TYR A 214 -0.46 -7.23 9.67
CA TYR A 214 -0.89 -5.87 9.97
C TYR A 214 -0.64 -5.47 11.42
N PRO A 215 -0.38 -4.17 11.66
CA PRO A 215 -0.35 -3.62 13.02
C PRO A 215 -1.77 -3.35 13.53
N VAL A 216 -1.95 -3.49 14.85
CA VAL A 216 -3.13 -3.04 15.59
C VAL A 216 -2.66 -2.03 16.63
N HIS A 217 -3.15 -0.82 16.55
CA HIS A 217 -2.82 0.29 17.43
C HIS A 217 -3.94 1.33 17.38
N GLN A 218 -4.13 2.10 18.42
CA GLN A 218 -5.19 3.09 18.52
C GLN A 218 -5.27 4.02 17.31
N CYS A 219 -4.13 4.45 16.74
CA CYS A 219 -4.12 5.35 15.58
C CYS A 219 -4.77 4.80 14.32
N TYR A 220 -4.94 3.47 14.21
CA TYR A 220 -5.65 2.84 13.10
C TYR A 220 -7.17 2.78 13.33
N HIS A 221 -7.62 2.87 14.58
CA HIS A 221 -9.03 2.83 14.97
C HIS A 221 -9.68 4.20 15.02
N GLU A 222 -8.89 5.27 14.98
CA GLU A 222 -9.42 6.63 14.97
C GLU A 222 -10.31 6.84 13.74
N LYS A 223 -11.59 7.13 13.99
CA LYS A 223 -12.62 7.14 12.96
C LYS A 223 -12.79 8.51 12.32
N GLY A 224 -11.98 8.83 11.33
CA GLY A 224 -12.33 9.85 10.35
C GLY A 224 -13.34 9.28 9.35
N PHE A 225 -13.04 8.10 8.82
CA PHE A 225 -13.89 7.33 7.90
C PHE A 225 -14.00 5.89 8.38
N GLY A 226 -15.12 5.27 8.14
CA GLY A 226 -15.36 3.87 8.49
C GLY A 226 -15.96 3.10 7.32
N ARG A 227 -16.47 1.93 7.63
CA ARG A 227 -17.20 1.09 6.67
C ARG A 227 -18.40 1.83 6.10
N THR A 228 -18.51 1.85 4.78
CA THR A 228 -19.64 2.45 4.07
C THR A 228 -20.78 1.45 3.92
N ASN A 229 -21.99 1.97 3.66
CA ASN A 229 -23.13 1.17 3.24
C ASN A 229 -23.63 1.73 1.90
N PRO A 230 -23.59 0.96 0.80
CA PRO A 230 -23.13 -0.45 0.72
C PRO A 230 -21.64 -0.61 0.94
N ASP A 231 -21.21 -1.86 1.22
CA ASP A 231 -19.81 -2.24 1.35
C ASP A 231 -19.01 -1.91 0.09
N PRO A 232 -17.80 -1.37 0.22
CA PRO A 232 -17.02 -0.87 -0.91
C PRO A 232 -16.21 -1.98 -1.62
N TRP A 233 -16.82 -3.15 -1.87
CA TRP A 233 -16.17 -4.27 -2.57
C TRP A 233 -15.64 -3.82 -3.93
N ARG A 234 -14.36 -4.04 -4.18
CA ARG A 234 -13.70 -3.66 -5.43
C ARG A 234 -12.43 -4.44 -5.67
N PRO A 235 -11.90 -4.45 -6.91
CA PRO A 235 -10.61 -5.09 -7.19
C PRO A 235 -9.47 -4.42 -6.42
N ASP A 236 -8.46 -5.22 -6.07
CA ASP A 236 -7.18 -4.67 -5.67
C ASP A 236 -6.48 -4.09 -6.91
N PRO A 237 -6.19 -2.78 -6.93
CA PRO A 237 -5.60 -2.14 -8.11
C PRO A 237 -4.18 -2.62 -8.43
N LYS A 238 -3.53 -3.34 -7.49
CA LYS A 238 -2.17 -3.89 -7.67
C LYS A 238 -2.16 -5.26 -8.36
N PHE A 239 -3.34 -5.79 -8.68
CA PHE A 239 -3.50 -7.07 -9.36
C PHE A 239 -4.35 -6.92 -10.62
N SER A 240 -4.00 -7.65 -11.66
CA SER A 240 -4.90 -7.79 -12.82
C SER A 240 -6.14 -8.62 -12.44
N ALA A 241 -7.21 -8.46 -13.19
CA ALA A 241 -8.45 -9.23 -12.98
C ALA A 241 -8.22 -10.75 -13.12
N SER A 242 -7.19 -11.17 -13.88
CA SER A 242 -6.86 -12.58 -14.05
C SER A 242 -6.11 -13.20 -12.87
N GLU A 243 -5.60 -12.39 -11.97
CA GLU A 243 -4.75 -12.82 -10.86
C GLU A 243 -5.46 -12.85 -9.52
N GLN A 244 -6.64 -12.25 -9.43
CA GLN A 244 -7.38 -12.13 -8.17
C GLN A 244 -8.76 -12.76 -8.27
N SER A 245 -9.32 -13.17 -7.12
CA SER A 245 -10.72 -13.58 -7.04
C SER A 245 -11.63 -12.39 -7.34
N ILE A 246 -12.79 -12.66 -7.94
CA ILE A 246 -13.80 -11.64 -8.18
C ILE A 246 -14.92 -11.85 -7.18
N ILE A 247 -14.92 -11.03 -6.15
CA ILE A 247 -15.92 -10.98 -5.07
C ILE A 247 -16.83 -9.75 -5.18
N TYR A 248 -16.75 -9.07 -6.30
CA TYR A 248 -17.49 -7.88 -6.71
C TYR A 248 -17.96 -8.06 -8.15
N PRO A 249 -18.98 -7.36 -8.65
CA PRO A 249 -19.36 -7.43 -10.06
C PRO A 249 -18.29 -6.83 -10.98
N SER A 250 -18.32 -7.22 -12.25
CA SER A 250 -17.43 -6.65 -13.28
C SER A 250 -17.54 -5.14 -13.41
N ASP A 251 -18.73 -4.60 -13.15
CA ASP A 251 -19.00 -3.18 -12.99
C ASP A 251 -19.48 -2.93 -11.56
N TRP A 252 -18.53 -2.88 -10.64
CA TRP A 252 -18.80 -2.64 -9.23
C TRP A 252 -19.41 -1.25 -8.97
N SER A 253 -19.25 -0.27 -9.87
CA SER A 253 -19.87 1.05 -9.77
C SER A 253 -21.36 1.00 -9.98
N ASN A 254 -21.88 -0.01 -10.69
CA ASN A 254 -23.29 -0.25 -10.99
C ASN A 254 -23.82 -1.51 -10.27
N TRP A 255 -23.27 -1.84 -9.12
CA TRP A 255 -23.76 -2.94 -8.32
C TRP A 255 -25.26 -2.75 -8.01
N PRO A 256 -26.11 -3.80 -8.15
CA PRO A 256 -27.56 -3.65 -8.05
C PRO A 256 -28.08 -2.98 -6.80
N TRP A 257 -27.41 -3.12 -5.68
CA TRP A 257 -27.80 -2.44 -4.45
C TRP A 257 -27.42 -0.96 -4.41
N THR A 258 -26.39 -0.51 -5.14
CA THR A 258 -26.08 0.92 -5.24
C THR A 258 -27.18 1.66 -5.99
N ALA A 259 -27.78 1.02 -7.00
CA ALA A 259 -28.85 1.58 -7.80
C ALA A 259 -30.21 1.61 -7.07
N ASN A 260 -30.47 0.64 -6.18
CA ASN A 260 -31.78 0.43 -5.56
C ASN A 260 -31.77 0.54 -4.03
N GLY A 261 -30.64 0.79 -3.40
CA GLY A 261 -30.52 0.87 -1.94
C GLY A 261 -30.70 -0.46 -1.20
N ASN A 262 -30.89 -1.56 -1.92
CA ASN A 262 -31.06 -2.89 -1.34
C ASN A 262 -29.88 -3.78 -1.76
N GLU A 263 -29.03 -4.10 -0.80
CA GLU A 263 -28.00 -5.09 -0.99
C GLU A 263 -28.64 -6.48 -1.17
N PRO A 264 -28.28 -7.24 -2.22
CA PRO A 264 -28.76 -8.61 -2.35
C PRO A 264 -28.38 -9.41 -1.11
N THR A 265 -29.32 -10.16 -0.54
CA THR A 265 -29.07 -10.96 0.66
C THR A 265 -27.92 -11.95 0.50
N ASP A 266 -27.54 -12.26 -0.72
CA ASP A 266 -26.44 -13.18 -1.07
C ASP A 266 -25.10 -12.47 -1.38
N SER A 267 -25.03 -11.15 -1.29
CA SER A 267 -23.81 -10.37 -1.58
C SER A 267 -22.65 -10.64 -0.61
N TYR A 268 -22.96 -11.05 0.60
CA TYR A 268 -21.97 -11.41 1.63
C TYR A 268 -21.37 -12.80 1.46
N TYR A 269 -21.98 -13.65 0.60
CA TYR A 269 -21.61 -15.05 0.52
C TYR A 269 -20.88 -15.37 -0.77
N TYR A 270 -20.00 -16.35 -0.70
CA TYR A 270 -19.48 -17.02 -1.87
C TYR A 270 -20.50 -18.02 -2.42
N TRP A 271 -20.59 -18.07 -3.73
CA TRP A 271 -21.29 -19.16 -4.39
C TRP A 271 -20.43 -20.42 -4.34
N THR A 272 -20.99 -21.50 -3.79
CA THR A 272 -20.32 -22.79 -3.71
C THR A 272 -21.24 -23.93 -4.15
N PRO A 273 -20.70 -25.04 -4.65
CA PRO A 273 -21.49 -26.21 -4.98
C PRO A 273 -22.02 -26.98 -3.74
N TYR A 274 -21.56 -26.62 -2.54
CA TYR A 274 -21.83 -27.40 -1.33
C TYR A 274 -23.06 -26.92 -0.56
N ASN A 275 -23.30 -25.67 -0.54
CA ASN A 275 -24.52 -24.99 -0.09
C ASN A 275 -24.28 -23.50 -0.22
N ASN A 276 -25.17 -22.77 -0.88
CA ASN A 276 -24.95 -21.40 -1.31
C ASN A 276 -24.69 -20.37 -0.19
N ARG A 277 -24.87 -20.70 1.07
CA ARG A 277 -24.70 -19.76 2.21
C ARG A 277 -23.77 -20.24 3.30
N ASN A 278 -22.94 -21.22 3.01
CA ASN A 278 -22.03 -21.74 4.04
C ASN A 278 -20.73 -20.96 4.18
N PHE A 279 -20.42 -20.08 3.26
CA PHE A 279 -19.17 -19.33 3.26
C PHE A 279 -19.42 -17.85 3.03
N THR A 280 -18.98 -17.05 3.99
CA THR A 280 -18.99 -15.57 3.91
C THR A 280 -17.70 -15.06 3.28
N LYS A 281 -17.69 -13.80 2.87
CA LYS A 281 -16.48 -13.07 2.47
C LYS A 281 -15.71 -12.64 3.72
N GLY A 282 -14.94 -13.58 4.25
CA GLY A 282 -14.22 -13.39 5.50
C GLY A 282 -13.01 -12.49 5.37
N HIS A 283 -12.99 -11.40 6.12
CA HIS A 283 -11.83 -10.52 6.22
C HIS A 283 -10.70 -11.21 6.98
N LEU A 284 -9.45 -11.05 6.53
CA LEU A 284 -8.27 -11.42 7.30
C LEU A 284 -7.86 -10.27 8.23
N LEU A 285 -7.92 -9.05 7.74
CA LEU A 285 -7.86 -7.81 8.52
C LEU A 285 -9.28 -7.22 8.55
N ARG A 286 -9.87 -7.13 9.73
CA ARG A 286 -11.25 -6.65 9.93
C ARG A 286 -11.40 -5.19 9.52
N SER A 287 -12.48 -4.84 8.81
CA SER A 287 -12.72 -3.46 8.39
C SER A 287 -12.98 -2.52 9.58
N ALA A 288 -13.54 -3.02 10.68
CA ALA A 288 -13.76 -2.26 11.91
C ALA A 288 -12.45 -1.78 12.56
N ASP A 289 -11.34 -2.42 12.28
CA ASP A 289 -10.01 -2.08 12.80
C ASP A 289 -9.32 -0.98 11.99
N ARG A 290 -10.01 -0.40 11.02
CA ARG A 290 -9.48 0.59 10.10
C ARG A 290 -10.41 1.80 9.96
N GLY A 291 -9.99 2.88 10.59
CA GLY A 291 -10.55 4.21 10.40
C GLY A 291 -9.72 5.01 9.38
N GLY A 292 -8.96 5.97 9.86
CA GLY A 292 -8.04 6.74 9.04
C GLY A 292 -8.52 8.13 8.67
N ALA A 293 -7.61 8.92 8.09
CA ALA A 293 -7.89 10.28 7.65
C ALA A 293 -8.79 10.32 6.41
N GLU A 294 -8.71 9.29 5.59
CA GLU A 294 -9.47 9.12 4.36
C GLU A 294 -10.13 7.74 4.31
N SER A 295 -11.13 7.60 3.47
CA SER A 295 -11.85 6.34 3.28
C SER A 295 -10.96 5.19 2.79
N GLU A 296 -9.83 5.49 2.18
CA GLU A 296 -8.94 4.52 1.54
C GLU A 296 -8.44 3.44 2.51
N MET A 297 -8.11 3.79 3.75
CA MET A 297 -7.67 2.82 4.76
C MET A 297 -8.71 1.71 4.99
N ASN A 298 -9.98 2.08 5.07
CA ASN A 298 -11.07 1.12 5.24
C ASN A 298 -11.37 0.37 3.94
N ILE A 299 -11.42 1.07 2.81
CA ILE A 299 -11.69 0.50 1.48
C ILE A 299 -10.70 -0.62 1.14
N GLN A 300 -9.43 -0.45 1.44
CA GLN A 300 -8.40 -1.47 1.18
C GLN A 300 -8.69 -2.80 1.89
N THR A 301 -9.44 -2.80 2.99
CA THR A 301 -9.83 -4.04 3.66
C THR A 301 -10.81 -4.88 2.85
N PHE A 302 -11.49 -4.30 1.86
CA PHE A 302 -12.45 -4.95 0.96
C PHE A 302 -11.82 -5.45 -0.35
N TYR A 303 -10.51 -5.37 -0.49
CA TYR A 303 -9.82 -5.94 -1.64
C TYR A 303 -9.74 -7.48 -1.54
N PRO A 304 -9.78 -8.20 -2.67
CA PRO A 304 -9.62 -9.66 -2.68
C PRO A 304 -8.34 -10.14 -1.99
N THR A 305 -7.31 -9.32 -1.92
CA THR A 305 -6.04 -9.61 -1.22
C THR A 305 -6.18 -9.73 0.29
N ASN A 306 -7.29 -9.27 0.84
CA ASN A 306 -7.63 -9.36 2.27
C ASN A 306 -8.81 -10.30 2.55
N ILE A 307 -9.41 -10.92 1.55
CA ILE A 307 -10.67 -11.67 1.67
C ILE A 307 -10.45 -13.13 1.29
N ALA A 308 -10.95 -14.03 2.13
CA ALA A 308 -11.00 -15.46 1.82
C ALA A 308 -12.35 -16.05 2.24
N PRO A 309 -12.82 -17.15 1.61
CA PRO A 309 -14.01 -17.85 2.05
C PRO A 309 -13.90 -18.28 3.52
N GLU A 310 -14.89 -17.91 4.31
CA GLU A 310 -14.99 -18.25 5.74
C GLU A 310 -16.29 -19.01 6.01
N ALA A 311 -16.19 -20.16 6.66
CA ALA A 311 -17.37 -20.92 7.01
C ALA A 311 -18.21 -20.14 8.04
N TYR A 312 -19.49 -19.93 7.74
CA TYR A 312 -20.41 -19.15 8.57
C TYR A 312 -20.46 -19.62 10.03
N LEU A 313 -20.32 -20.92 10.26
CA LEU A 313 -20.31 -21.48 11.62
C LEU A 313 -19.12 -21.03 12.48
N TYR A 314 -18.05 -20.56 11.89
CA TYR A 314 -16.86 -20.08 12.60
C TYR A 314 -16.84 -18.57 12.82
N GLU A 315 -17.69 -17.82 12.13
CA GLU A 315 -17.72 -16.37 12.17
C GLU A 315 -17.91 -15.83 13.60
N GLU A 316 -18.77 -16.44 14.40
CA GLU A 316 -19.01 -16.03 15.79
C GLU A 316 -17.76 -16.17 16.67
N HIS A 317 -17.02 -17.24 16.52
CA HIS A 317 -15.80 -17.47 17.31
C HIS A 317 -14.65 -16.59 16.81
N TRP A 318 -14.58 -16.38 15.49
CA TRP A 318 -13.56 -15.56 14.87
C TRP A 318 -13.73 -14.08 15.25
N SER A 319 -14.94 -13.55 15.19
CA SER A 319 -15.25 -12.18 15.59
C SER A 319 -14.93 -11.89 17.04
N LYS A 320 -15.12 -12.86 17.97
CA LYS A 320 -14.72 -12.68 19.37
C LYS A 320 -13.21 -12.50 19.55
N VAL A 321 -12.38 -13.20 18.78
CA VAL A 321 -10.93 -13.00 18.81
C VAL A 321 -10.57 -11.62 18.26
N GLU A 322 -11.27 -11.17 17.24
CA GLU A 322 -11.07 -9.84 16.65
C GLU A 322 -11.48 -8.73 17.61
N GLU A 323 -12.61 -8.87 18.29
CA GLU A 323 -13.05 -7.95 19.34
C GLU A 323 -12.06 -7.86 20.50
N LEU A 324 -11.52 -9.01 20.94
CA LEU A 324 -10.50 -9.02 21.98
C LEU A 324 -9.25 -8.22 21.57
N LEU A 325 -8.81 -8.39 20.34
CA LEU A 325 -7.63 -7.70 19.81
C LEU A 325 -7.83 -6.18 19.73
N SER A 326 -9.01 -5.75 19.29
CA SER A 326 -9.26 -4.35 18.95
C SER A 326 -9.87 -3.57 20.10
N ASP A 327 -10.74 -4.21 20.89
CA ASP A 327 -11.55 -3.51 21.87
C ASP A 327 -11.06 -3.75 23.32
N THR A 328 -10.41 -4.89 23.57
CA THR A 328 -9.98 -5.26 24.91
C THR A 328 -8.47 -5.17 25.12
N TRP A 329 -7.70 -5.56 24.12
CA TRP A 329 -6.23 -5.57 24.19
C TRP A 329 -5.58 -4.34 23.56
N GLU A 330 -6.40 -3.39 23.15
CA GLU A 330 -5.90 -2.11 22.64
C GLU A 330 -5.09 -1.42 23.75
N CYS A 331 -3.91 -0.99 23.39
CA CYS A 331 -3.00 -0.28 24.30
C CYS A 331 -2.18 0.75 23.53
N SER A 332 -1.38 1.51 24.26
CA SER A 332 -0.43 2.47 23.67
C SER A 332 0.68 1.81 22.85
N ASP A 333 0.87 0.51 23.02
CA ASP A 333 1.85 -0.29 22.26
C ASP A 333 1.18 -0.91 21.02
N THR A 334 2.00 -1.22 20.02
CA THR A 334 1.51 -1.86 18.81
C THR A 334 1.42 -3.39 19.01
N THR A 335 0.26 -3.94 18.75
CA THR A 335 0.09 -5.38 18.57
C THR A 335 0.26 -5.73 17.10
N TYR A 336 1.06 -6.73 16.79
CA TYR A 336 1.30 -7.20 15.44
C TYR A 336 0.55 -8.50 15.19
N VAL A 337 -0.18 -8.56 14.10
CA VAL A 337 -1.07 -9.67 13.80
C VAL A 337 -0.78 -10.22 12.41
N VAL A 338 -0.74 -11.54 12.30
CA VAL A 338 -0.81 -12.26 11.02
C VAL A 338 -2.06 -13.12 11.05
N THR A 339 -2.95 -12.87 10.11
CA THR A 339 -4.08 -13.76 9.83
C THR A 339 -3.80 -14.51 8.55
N GLY A 340 -3.92 -15.82 8.55
CA GLY A 340 -3.61 -16.61 7.37
C GLY A 340 -4.57 -17.76 7.12
N CYS A 341 -4.44 -18.32 5.92
CA CYS A 341 -5.19 -19.43 5.41
C CYS A 341 -4.28 -20.65 5.23
N TYR A 342 -4.79 -21.82 5.59
CA TYR A 342 -4.15 -23.10 5.35
C TYR A 342 -4.96 -23.89 4.34
N TYR A 343 -4.29 -24.51 3.40
CA TYR A 343 -4.89 -25.29 2.31
C TYR A 343 -4.29 -26.71 2.34
N ALA A 344 -5.04 -27.67 2.85
CA ALA A 344 -4.63 -29.09 2.82
C ALA A 344 -4.65 -29.63 1.40
N ASP A 345 -5.66 -29.21 0.64
CA ASP A 345 -5.80 -29.53 -0.78
C ASP A 345 -6.52 -28.38 -1.52
N ASN A 346 -6.67 -28.53 -2.84
CA ASN A 346 -7.33 -27.54 -3.70
C ASN A 346 -8.68 -28.04 -4.25
N SER A 347 -9.27 -29.05 -3.64
CA SER A 347 -10.49 -29.71 -4.15
C SER A 347 -11.73 -28.87 -3.92
N TYR A 348 -11.75 -28.09 -2.82
CA TYR A 348 -12.90 -27.27 -2.47
C TYR A 348 -12.72 -25.85 -3.00
N LYS A 349 -13.67 -25.40 -3.81
CA LYS A 349 -13.61 -24.10 -4.45
C LYS A 349 -14.96 -23.44 -4.59
N THR A 350 -14.98 -22.12 -4.66
CA THR A 350 -16.18 -21.35 -4.94
C THR A 350 -16.50 -21.40 -6.42
N TYR A 351 -17.74 -21.11 -6.79
CA TYR A 351 -18.05 -20.78 -8.18
C TYR A 351 -17.37 -19.47 -8.56
N ASP A 352 -17.09 -19.34 -9.83
CA ASP A 352 -16.70 -18.05 -10.33
C ASP A 352 -17.91 -17.08 -10.35
N ALA A 353 -17.67 -15.78 -10.34
CA ALA A 353 -18.72 -14.77 -10.23
C ALA A 353 -19.59 -14.66 -11.48
N SER A 354 -19.28 -15.33 -12.58
CA SER A 354 -20.12 -15.42 -13.77
C SER A 354 -21.49 -16.02 -13.46
N ASN A 355 -21.61 -16.76 -12.36
CA ASN A 355 -22.86 -17.31 -11.88
C ASN A 355 -23.79 -16.28 -11.19
N TRP A 356 -23.32 -15.06 -10.98
CA TRP A 356 -24.12 -13.96 -10.43
C TRP A 356 -24.92 -13.22 -11.50
N GLY A 357 -25.48 -13.92 -12.43
CA GLY A 357 -26.35 -13.40 -13.49
C GLY A 357 -25.64 -12.42 -14.44
N ASN A 358 -25.58 -12.73 -15.71
CA ASN A 358 -25.06 -11.90 -16.82
C ASN A 358 -23.70 -11.19 -16.64
N GLN A 359 -22.92 -11.60 -15.68
CA GLN A 359 -21.58 -11.04 -15.47
C GLN A 359 -20.59 -11.79 -16.35
N SER A 360 -19.98 -11.10 -17.29
CA SER A 360 -19.04 -11.72 -18.22
C SER A 360 -17.71 -12.07 -17.57
N ALA A 361 -17.27 -13.24 -17.83
CA ALA A 361 -15.90 -13.74 -18.15
C ALA A 361 -14.66 -13.31 -17.35
N LEU A 362 -14.70 -12.38 -16.39
CA LEU A 362 -13.51 -11.99 -15.62
C LEU A 362 -13.44 -12.62 -14.23
N SER A 363 -14.46 -13.40 -13.89
CA SER A 363 -14.59 -14.04 -12.60
C SER A 363 -13.64 -15.20 -12.44
N LYS A 364 -13.03 -15.27 -11.28
CA LYS A 364 -12.16 -16.37 -10.90
C LYS A 364 -12.73 -17.06 -9.67
N GLU A 365 -12.88 -18.38 -9.79
CA GLU A 365 -13.13 -19.21 -8.62
C GLU A 365 -11.93 -19.11 -7.68
N CYS A 366 -12.17 -19.21 -6.39
CA CYS A 366 -11.10 -19.29 -5.40
C CYS A 366 -11.19 -20.58 -4.59
N ILE A 367 -10.03 -21.06 -4.15
CA ILE A 367 -9.93 -22.27 -3.34
C ILE A 367 -10.41 -21.93 -1.92
N ILE A 368 -11.28 -22.78 -1.35
CA ILE A 368 -11.76 -22.61 0.01
C ILE A 368 -10.66 -23.07 0.98
N PRO A 369 -10.23 -22.25 1.95
CA PRO A 369 -9.24 -22.66 2.93
C PRO A 369 -9.74 -23.83 3.80
N THR A 370 -8.86 -24.77 4.10
CA THR A 370 -9.15 -25.87 5.04
C THR A 370 -9.22 -25.35 6.47
N ALA A 371 -8.40 -24.36 6.79
CA ALA A 371 -8.36 -23.71 8.11
C ALA A 371 -7.88 -22.25 7.97
N ARG A 372 -8.20 -21.47 8.98
CA ARG A 372 -7.64 -20.12 9.17
C ARG A 372 -6.90 -20.07 10.49
N TYR A 373 -5.90 -19.22 10.59
CA TYR A 373 -5.13 -19.03 11.81
C TYR A 373 -4.84 -17.54 12.05
N LYS A 374 -4.58 -17.20 13.28
CA LYS A 374 -4.16 -15.86 13.68
C LYS A 374 -2.96 -15.99 14.63
N VAL A 375 -1.87 -15.32 14.28
CA VAL A 375 -0.67 -15.20 15.11
C VAL A 375 -0.62 -13.77 15.62
N ILE A 376 -0.42 -13.61 16.91
CA ILE A 376 -0.45 -12.32 17.58
C ILE A 376 0.87 -12.17 18.32
N LEU A 377 1.56 -11.07 18.05
CA LEU A 377 2.77 -10.65 18.72
C LEU A 377 2.51 -9.30 19.40
N ARG A 378 2.74 -9.26 20.69
CA ARG A 378 2.73 -8.04 21.47
C ARG A 378 4.11 -7.84 22.09
N THR A 379 4.68 -6.66 21.96
CA THR A 379 5.99 -6.28 22.49
C THR A 379 5.85 -5.50 23.79
#